data_1ff6b239d4ec110c72038b9598c1badf
#
_entry.id   1ff6b239d4ec110c72038b9598c1badf
#
_cell.length_a   1.000
_cell.length_b   1.000
_cell.length_c   1.000
_cell.angle_alpha   90.00
_cell.angle_beta   90.00
_cell.angle_gamma   90.00
#
_symmetry.space_group_name_H-M   'P 1'
#
loop_
_entity.id
_entity.type
_entity.pdbx_description
1 polymer ?
#
loop_
_entity_poly.entity_id
_entity_poly.type
_entity_poly.pdbx_seq_one_letter_code
_entity_poly.pdbx_strand_id
1 'polypeptide(L)'
;MAKRKLPIKPHKRSNAQLVSVPYEMLKHPNFRHLSADAVRVWLEMHRGYHGVNNGEISFSVQQAMHCLHSGSGRASKAINELIEARFIICTRDSSFHMKTGRAREWMLTTQPMGIDAASNDWKKQQPDSCEAQFDGPTL
;
A
#
# COMPACT_ATOMS: atom_id res chain seq x y z
N MET A 1 45.07 -3.04 19.99
CA MET A 1 44.61 -1.67 19.67
C MET A 1 43.11 -1.64 19.66
N ALA A 2 42.48 -0.98 20.60
CA ALA A 2 41.05 -0.81 20.64
C ALA A 2 40.58 0.09 19.49
N LYS A 3 39.76 -0.40 18.63
CA LYS A 3 39.10 0.44 17.62
C LYS A 3 38.17 1.42 18.34
N ARG A 4 38.47 2.68 18.28
CA ARG A 4 37.57 3.73 18.76
C ARG A 4 36.26 3.63 17.99
N LYS A 5 35.20 3.19 18.69
CA LYS A 5 33.85 3.36 18.16
C LYS A 5 33.57 4.86 18.11
N LEU A 6 33.45 5.39 16.91
CA LEU A 6 32.95 6.74 16.73
C LEU A 6 31.53 6.78 17.29
N PRO A 7 31.21 7.81 18.10
CA PRO A 7 29.84 7.97 18.60
C PRO A 7 28.91 8.12 17.38
N ILE A 8 27.98 7.18 17.26
CA ILE A 8 26.91 7.30 16.27
C ILE A 8 26.09 8.52 16.70
N LYS A 9 26.22 9.61 15.97
CA LYS A 9 25.36 10.77 16.18
C LYS A 9 23.92 10.33 15.94
N PRO A 10 22.99 10.57 16.88
CA PRO A 10 21.60 10.28 16.64
C PRO A 10 21.17 11.05 15.39
N HIS A 11 20.67 10.33 14.41
CA HIS A 11 20.04 10.96 13.25
C HIS A 11 18.98 11.94 13.78
N LYS A 12 19.15 13.22 13.53
CA LYS A 12 18.04 14.16 13.67
C LYS A 12 16.90 13.61 12.83
N ARG A 13 15.82 13.21 13.50
CA ARG A 13 14.59 12.88 12.79
C ARG A 13 14.23 14.11 11.95
N SER A 14 14.39 13.98 10.65
CA SER A 14 13.89 15.01 9.75
C SER A 14 12.37 15.06 9.94
N ASN A 15 11.79 16.26 9.99
CA ASN A 15 10.33 16.43 9.98
C ASN A 15 9.71 16.03 8.64
N ALA A 16 10.45 15.32 7.79
CA ALA A 16 9.96 14.83 6.52
C ALA A 16 8.91 13.74 6.73
N GLN A 17 7.81 13.86 6.04
CA GLN A 17 6.83 12.78 5.96
C GLN A 17 7.43 11.61 5.19
N LEU A 18 7.39 10.44 5.79
CA LEU A 18 7.98 9.24 5.23
C LEU A 18 6.91 8.18 5.00
N VAL A 19 7.04 7.48 3.90
CA VAL A 19 6.33 6.22 3.68
C VAL A 19 7.29 5.10 4.03
N SER A 20 7.00 4.38 5.10
CA SER A 20 7.84 3.28 5.56
C SER A 20 7.34 1.95 5.02
N VAL A 21 8.25 1.16 4.50
CA VAL A 21 7.97 -0.22 4.10
C VAL A 21 8.79 -1.15 5.01
N PRO A 22 8.14 -1.93 5.89
CA PRO A 22 8.85 -2.85 6.76
C PRO A 22 9.58 -3.94 5.97
N TYR A 23 10.72 -4.38 6.46
CA TYR A 23 11.50 -5.46 5.85
C TYR A 23 10.68 -6.76 5.71
N GLU A 24 9.87 -7.06 6.71
CA GLU A 24 8.98 -8.24 6.67
C GLU A 24 8.01 -8.18 5.49
N MET A 25 7.51 -6.99 5.18
CA MET A 25 6.60 -6.80 4.04
C MET A 25 7.33 -7.06 2.72
N LEU A 26 8.56 -6.56 2.56
CA LEU A 26 9.36 -6.78 1.36
C LEU A 26 9.62 -8.26 1.10
N LYS A 27 9.72 -9.08 2.15
CA LYS A 27 9.94 -10.52 2.05
C LYS A 27 8.64 -11.30 1.88
N HIS A 28 7.51 -10.71 2.23
CA HIS A 28 6.24 -11.43 2.27
C HIS A 28 5.74 -11.77 0.87
N PRO A 29 5.25 -13.00 0.63
CA PRO A 29 4.73 -13.41 -0.67
C PRO A 29 3.68 -12.47 -1.23
N ASN A 30 2.75 -12.01 -0.41
CA ASN A 30 1.68 -11.12 -0.85
C ASN A 30 2.19 -9.81 -1.44
N PHE A 31 3.27 -9.25 -0.89
CA PHE A 31 3.91 -8.07 -1.45
C PHE A 31 4.71 -8.40 -2.71
N ARG A 32 5.45 -9.50 -2.68
CA ARG A 32 6.31 -9.91 -3.80
C ARG A 32 5.53 -10.28 -5.06
N HIS A 33 4.30 -10.72 -4.91
CA HIS A 33 3.40 -11.03 -6.03
C HIS A 33 2.74 -9.80 -6.65
N LEU A 34 2.80 -8.65 -5.98
CA LEU A 34 2.24 -7.43 -6.55
C LEU A 34 3.00 -7.04 -7.83
N SER A 35 2.26 -6.64 -8.85
CA SER A 35 2.87 -6.03 -10.03
C SER A 35 3.51 -4.69 -9.69
N ALA A 36 4.42 -4.23 -10.53
CA ALA A 36 5.01 -2.90 -10.39
C ALA A 36 3.93 -1.81 -10.38
N ASP A 37 2.90 -1.97 -11.19
CA ASP A 37 1.77 -1.05 -11.25
C ASP A 37 1.02 -0.98 -9.90
N ALA A 38 0.75 -2.14 -9.28
CA ALA A 38 0.09 -2.21 -7.99
C ALA A 38 0.91 -1.53 -6.89
N VAL A 39 2.21 -1.76 -6.84
CA VAL A 39 3.11 -1.11 -5.89
C VAL A 39 3.12 0.40 -6.10
N ARG A 40 3.16 0.85 -7.34
CA ARG A 40 3.14 2.29 -7.66
C ARG A 40 1.84 2.95 -7.21
N VAL A 41 0.71 2.32 -7.44
CA VAL A 41 -0.60 2.81 -6.99
C VAL A 41 -0.67 2.84 -5.47
N TRP A 42 -0.19 1.81 -4.80
CA TRP A 42 -0.15 1.74 -3.35
C TRP A 42 0.67 2.89 -2.74
N LEU A 43 1.82 3.20 -3.32
CA LEU A 43 2.63 4.35 -2.91
C LEU A 43 1.89 5.68 -3.14
N GLU A 44 1.19 5.80 -4.25
CA GLU A 44 0.42 7.02 -4.56
C GLU A 44 -0.75 7.21 -3.58
N MET A 45 -1.40 6.13 -3.15
CA MET A 45 -2.43 6.20 -2.10
C MET A 45 -1.86 6.75 -0.78
N HIS A 46 -0.61 6.42 -0.46
CA HIS A 46 0.05 6.93 0.75
C HIS A 46 0.27 8.44 0.70
N ARG A 47 0.36 9.04 -0.47
CA ARG A 47 0.41 10.50 -0.59
C ARG A 47 -0.86 11.18 -0.06
N GLY A 48 -2.00 10.51 -0.18
CA GLY A 48 -3.27 10.99 0.35
C GLY A 48 -3.47 10.73 1.84
N TYR A 49 -2.57 9.99 2.47
CA TYR A 49 -2.65 9.67 3.89
C TYR A 49 -1.91 10.71 4.74
N HIS A 50 -2.63 11.31 5.69
CA HIS A 50 -2.11 12.40 6.53
C HIS A 50 -1.93 12.01 8.00
N GLY A 51 -1.97 10.73 8.31
CA GLY A 51 -1.83 10.21 9.67
C GLY A 51 -3.14 10.07 10.46
N VAL A 52 -4.20 10.75 10.03
CA VAL A 52 -5.51 10.75 10.73
C VAL A 52 -6.69 10.36 9.85
N ASN A 53 -6.51 10.27 8.54
CA ASN A 53 -7.59 10.07 7.57
C ASN A 53 -7.64 8.65 6.98
N ASN A 54 -7.07 7.66 7.66
CA ASN A 54 -7.17 6.28 7.19
C ASN A 54 -8.64 5.82 7.19
N GLY A 55 -9.07 5.18 6.12
CA GLY A 55 -10.47 4.87 5.88
C GLY A 55 -11.24 5.95 5.12
N GLU A 56 -10.68 7.14 4.97
CA GLU A 56 -11.26 8.26 4.24
C GLU A 56 -10.33 8.78 3.13
N ILE A 57 -9.43 7.94 2.66
CA ILE A 57 -8.49 8.27 1.60
C ILE A 57 -9.22 8.19 0.28
N SER A 58 -9.44 9.35 -0.34
CA SER A 58 -10.08 9.44 -1.66
C SER A 58 -9.09 9.06 -2.76
N PHE A 59 -9.41 8.05 -3.55
CA PHE A 59 -8.59 7.63 -4.67
C PHE A 59 -9.45 7.01 -5.77
N SER A 60 -9.32 7.52 -6.98
CA SER A 60 -10.11 7.10 -8.14
C SER A 60 -9.28 6.31 -9.16
N VAL A 61 -9.98 5.62 -10.05
CA VAL A 61 -9.33 4.97 -11.21
C VAL A 61 -8.61 6.00 -12.07
N GLN A 62 -9.15 7.20 -12.23
CA GLN A 62 -8.50 8.29 -12.98
C GLN A 62 -7.18 8.71 -12.36
N GLN A 63 -7.12 8.79 -11.04
CA GLN A 63 -5.86 9.07 -10.33
C GLN A 63 -4.83 7.96 -10.55
N ALA A 64 -5.27 6.70 -10.54
CA ALA A 64 -4.41 5.57 -10.87
C ALA A 64 -3.91 5.62 -12.32
N MET A 65 -4.79 5.93 -13.26
CA MET A 65 -4.40 6.12 -14.68
C MET A 65 -3.34 7.20 -14.83
N HIS A 66 -3.52 8.31 -14.17
CA HIS A 66 -2.57 9.42 -14.19
C HIS A 66 -1.22 9.03 -13.57
N CYS A 67 -1.26 8.35 -12.44
CA CYS A 67 -0.08 7.85 -11.73
C CYS A 67 0.72 6.86 -12.58
N LEU A 68 0.03 5.96 -13.29
CA LEU A 68 0.65 4.91 -14.10
C LEU A 68 0.93 5.33 -15.54
N HIS A 69 0.46 6.49 -15.96
CA HIS A 69 0.47 6.89 -17.37
C HIS A 69 -0.15 5.82 -18.28
N SER A 70 -1.29 5.30 -17.88
CA SER A 70 -1.95 4.16 -18.52
C SER A 70 -3.43 4.38 -18.75
N GLY A 71 -4.06 3.44 -19.45
CA GLY A 71 -5.51 3.39 -19.58
C GLY A 71 -6.20 2.81 -18.34
N SER A 72 -7.54 2.85 -18.37
CA SER A 72 -8.38 2.41 -17.24
C SER A 72 -8.23 0.92 -16.92
N GLY A 73 -7.96 0.07 -17.91
CA GLY A 73 -7.78 -1.36 -17.72
C GLY A 73 -6.61 -1.70 -16.80
N ARG A 74 -5.43 -1.14 -17.06
CA ARG A 74 -4.24 -1.32 -16.21
C ARG A 74 -4.45 -0.73 -14.82
N ALA A 75 -5.05 0.45 -14.75
CA ALA A 75 -5.30 1.13 -13.47
C ALA A 75 -6.26 0.31 -12.59
N SER A 76 -7.37 -0.16 -13.16
CA SER A 76 -8.33 -1.01 -12.44
C SER A 76 -7.70 -2.33 -11.99
N LYS A 77 -6.89 -2.94 -12.84
CA LYS A 77 -6.18 -4.18 -12.50
C LYS A 77 -5.23 -3.98 -11.32
N ALA A 78 -4.48 -2.88 -11.29
CA ALA A 78 -3.58 -2.56 -10.19
C ALA A 78 -4.34 -2.38 -8.87
N ILE A 79 -5.45 -1.67 -8.89
CA ILE A 79 -6.31 -1.50 -7.71
C ILE A 79 -6.86 -2.85 -7.24
N ASN A 80 -7.35 -3.68 -8.15
CA ASN A 80 -7.88 -4.99 -7.82
C ASN A 80 -6.81 -5.92 -7.22
N GLU A 81 -5.59 -5.88 -7.71
CA GLU A 81 -4.47 -6.63 -7.12
C GLU A 81 -4.24 -6.25 -5.65
N LEU A 82 -4.29 -4.95 -5.35
CA LEU A 82 -4.13 -4.46 -3.98
C LEU A 82 -5.29 -4.89 -3.08
N ILE A 83 -6.51 -4.93 -3.59
CA ILE A 83 -7.69 -5.42 -2.85
C ILE A 83 -7.53 -6.91 -2.56
N GLU A 84 -7.20 -7.70 -3.56
CA GLU A 84 -7.03 -9.15 -3.43
C GLU A 84 -5.89 -9.51 -2.48
N ALA A 85 -4.79 -8.77 -2.52
CA ALA A 85 -3.66 -8.93 -1.61
C ALA A 85 -3.91 -8.35 -0.22
N ARG A 86 -5.05 -7.71 -0.01
CA ARG A 86 -5.47 -7.13 1.28
C ARG A 86 -4.58 -5.99 1.78
N PHE A 87 -3.96 -5.26 0.89
CA PHE A 87 -3.23 -4.04 1.23
C PHE A 87 -4.14 -2.84 1.41
N ILE A 88 -5.27 -2.84 0.71
CA ILE A 88 -6.28 -1.79 0.79
C ILE A 88 -7.67 -2.39 0.96
N ILE A 89 -8.54 -1.65 1.64
CA ILE A 89 -9.96 -2.00 1.80
C ILE A 89 -10.78 -0.81 1.35
N CYS A 90 -11.76 -1.07 0.49
CA CYS A 90 -12.72 -0.03 0.09
C CYS A 90 -13.70 0.21 1.23
N THR A 91 -13.68 1.42 1.77
CA THR A 91 -14.57 1.82 2.87
C THR A 91 -15.82 2.50 2.36
N ARG A 92 -15.75 3.10 1.18
CA ARG A 92 -16.89 3.77 0.56
C ARG A 92 -16.80 3.63 -0.96
N ASP A 93 -17.86 3.10 -1.53
CA ASP A 93 -17.94 2.97 -2.99
C ASP A 93 -18.23 4.30 -3.67
N SER A 94 -17.85 4.40 -4.95
CA SER A 94 -18.17 5.59 -5.73
C SER A 94 -19.68 5.66 -5.99
N SER A 95 -20.26 6.81 -5.68
CA SER A 95 -21.67 7.05 -6.00
C SER A 95 -21.78 7.66 -7.41
N PHE A 96 -21.95 6.80 -8.41
CA PHE A 96 -22.18 7.25 -9.80
C PHE A 96 -23.52 7.94 -10.01
N HIS A 97 -24.44 7.84 -9.05
CA HIS A 97 -25.82 8.33 -9.19
C HIS A 97 -26.06 9.73 -8.62
N MET A 98 -25.07 10.33 -7.99
CA MET A 98 -25.17 11.69 -7.49
C MET A 98 -24.43 12.66 -8.41
N LYS A 99 -25.03 13.84 -8.64
CA LYS A 99 -24.42 14.93 -9.42
C LYS A 99 -23.07 15.40 -8.90
N THR A 100 -22.68 14.97 -7.71
CA THR A 100 -21.36 15.13 -7.11
C THR A 100 -20.69 13.75 -7.04
N GLY A 101 -20.12 13.29 -8.16
CA GLY A 101 -19.38 12.03 -8.18
C GLY A 101 -18.27 12.05 -7.16
N ARG A 102 -18.43 11.29 -6.05
CA ARG A 102 -17.37 11.09 -5.06
C ARG A 102 -16.52 9.92 -5.48
N ALA A 103 -15.21 10.11 -5.44
CA ALA A 103 -14.26 9.04 -5.59
C ALA A 103 -14.43 8.00 -4.45
N ARG A 104 -14.04 6.76 -4.71
CA ARG A 104 -13.97 5.73 -3.67
C ARG A 104 -13.05 6.17 -2.55
N GLU A 105 -13.41 5.79 -1.35
CA GLU A 105 -12.59 5.99 -0.18
C GLU A 105 -11.98 4.65 0.25
N TRP A 106 -10.76 4.72 0.76
CA TRP A 106 -9.93 3.55 1.05
C TRP A 106 -9.32 3.60 2.43
N MET A 107 -9.09 2.42 2.97
CA MET A 107 -8.29 2.19 4.17
C MET A 107 -7.01 1.45 3.77
N LEU A 108 -5.88 1.94 4.24
CA LEU A 108 -4.60 1.25 4.14
C LEU A 108 -4.46 0.30 5.33
N THR A 109 -4.32 -1.00 5.07
CA THR A 109 -4.18 -2.00 6.14
C THR A 109 -2.83 -1.94 6.84
N THR A 110 -1.89 -1.23 6.26
CA THR A 110 -0.55 -1.02 6.80
C THR A 110 -0.46 0.15 7.78
N GLN A 111 -1.51 0.95 7.89
CA GLN A 111 -1.55 2.16 8.71
C GLN A 111 -2.65 2.06 9.77
N PRO A 112 -2.46 2.70 10.93
CA PRO A 112 -3.48 2.72 11.97
C PRO A 112 -4.74 3.48 11.51
N MET A 113 -5.89 3.08 12.04
CA MET A 113 -7.17 3.73 11.81
C MET A 113 -7.73 4.25 13.13
N GLY A 114 -7.73 5.57 13.31
CA GLY A 114 -8.14 6.18 14.56
C GLY A 114 -7.27 5.73 15.73
N ILE A 115 -7.88 5.16 16.76
CA ILE A 115 -7.19 4.59 17.92
C ILE A 115 -6.77 3.13 17.68
N ASP A 116 -7.26 2.50 16.63
CA ASP A 116 -6.96 1.11 16.33
C ASP A 116 -5.60 0.99 15.64
N ALA A 117 -4.83 -0.02 16.02
CA ALA A 117 -3.57 -0.34 15.36
C ALA A 117 -3.81 -0.77 13.91
N ALA A 118 -2.78 -0.70 13.08
CA ALA A 118 -2.84 -1.19 11.70
C ALA A 118 -3.33 -2.64 11.66
N SER A 119 -4.31 -2.94 10.81
CA SER A 119 -4.89 -4.29 10.74
C SER A 119 -3.92 -5.32 10.17
N ASN A 120 -3.01 -4.88 9.31
CA ASN A 120 -2.02 -5.72 8.64
C ASN A 120 -2.65 -6.95 7.95
N ASP A 121 -3.81 -6.78 7.35
CA ASP A 121 -4.53 -7.85 6.67
C ASP A 121 -3.74 -8.47 5.52
N TRP A 122 -2.77 -7.75 4.98
CA TRP A 122 -1.85 -8.25 3.97
C TRP A 122 -1.01 -9.46 4.45
N LYS A 123 -0.85 -9.64 5.76
CA LYS A 123 -0.14 -10.79 6.35
C LYS A 123 -0.95 -12.07 6.31
N LYS A 124 -2.26 -11.98 6.14
CA LYS A 124 -3.13 -13.16 6.10
C LYS A 124 -2.85 -13.93 4.82
N GLN A 125 -2.52 -15.21 4.96
CA GLN A 125 -2.32 -16.08 3.81
C GLN A 125 -3.60 -16.18 3.01
N GLN A 126 -3.48 -15.95 1.71
CA GLN A 126 -4.53 -16.36 0.80
C GLN A 126 -4.46 -17.87 0.61
N PRO A 127 -5.58 -18.60 0.71
CA PRO A 127 -5.55 -20.02 0.47
C PRO A 127 -5.11 -20.29 -0.97
N ASP A 128 -4.17 -21.16 -1.11
CA ASP A 128 -3.83 -22.01 -2.27
C ASP A 128 -3.22 -21.40 -3.53
N SER A 129 -3.26 -20.12 -3.77
CA SER A 129 -2.70 -19.58 -5.01
C SER A 129 -1.25 -19.12 -4.95
N CYS A 130 -0.72 -18.94 -3.75
CA CYS A 130 0.62 -18.39 -3.57
C CYS A 130 1.72 -19.44 -3.36
N GLU A 131 1.38 -20.63 -2.87
CA GLU A 131 2.39 -21.65 -2.60
C GLU A 131 2.91 -22.34 -3.87
N ALA A 132 2.06 -22.51 -4.87
CA ALA A 132 2.43 -23.20 -6.09
C ALA A 132 3.38 -22.41 -7.01
N GLN A 133 3.55 -21.12 -6.79
CA GLN A 133 4.36 -20.25 -7.66
C GLN A 133 5.73 -19.90 -7.08
N PHE A 134 6.00 -20.33 -5.85
CA PHE A 134 7.25 -20.00 -5.15
C PHE A 134 8.31 -21.07 -5.19
N ASP A 135 8.06 -22.22 -5.83
CA ASP A 135 9.06 -23.25 -6.06
C ASP A 135 10.06 -22.91 -7.17
N GLY A 136 10.11 -21.64 -7.55
CA GLY A 136 11.18 -21.18 -8.42
C GLY A 136 12.51 -21.10 -7.67
N PRO A 137 13.64 -21.28 -8.38
CA PRO A 137 14.95 -21.16 -7.76
C PRO A 137 15.07 -19.76 -7.15
N THR A 138 15.21 -19.74 -5.84
CA THR A 138 15.63 -18.54 -5.13
C THR A 138 17.02 -18.17 -5.59
N LEU A 139 17.10 -17.08 -6.23
CA LEU A 139 18.38 -16.45 -6.47
C LEU A 139 19.05 -16.08 -5.18
#